data_aa7bad45ca5c883b5623bfb3469aa3ef
#
_entry.id   aa7bad45ca5c883b5623bfb3469aa3ef
#
_cell.length_a   1.000
_cell.length_b   1.000
_cell.length_c   1.000
_cell.angle_alpha   90.00
_cell.angle_beta   90.00
_cell.angle_gamma   90.00
#
_symmetry.space_group_name_H-M   'P 1'
#
loop_
_entity.id
_entity.type
_entity.pdbx_description
1 polymer ?
#
loop_
_entity_poly.entity_id
_entity_poly.type
_entity_poly.pdbx_seq_one_letter_code
_entity_poly.pdbx_strand_id
1 'polypeptide(L)'
;FFAYYLMQDFAFSAQLRGAYPAPLQQRINAFSARIEKALKKNWDEILVVWHSSGAHIAISALAQIERSAAFDQAPATVGLLSLGQVIPMVAFLPNAGQLRRDLYDISRSTAIYWVDITAPGDGCSFSLCDPVAVSALPLAGQTGPLVLSAAFSQALSPRRWRRLRWRFFKLHFQYLCAFDETHHYDYFAITAGPITLRKRFCNRKPSKQVQKIAYNRYREIA
;
A
#
# COMPACT_ATOMS: atom_id res chain seq x y z
N PHE A 1 -14.09 -20.12 7.11
CA PHE A 1 -12.65 -20.29 6.86
C PHE A 1 -11.95 -18.95 6.66
N PHE A 2 -12.41 -18.11 5.73
CA PHE A 2 -11.74 -16.82 5.44
C PHE A 2 -11.88 -15.77 6.55
N ALA A 3 -13.01 -15.71 7.25
CA ALA A 3 -13.18 -14.84 8.42
C ALA A 3 -12.15 -15.16 9.51
N TYR A 4 -11.91 -16.43 9.75
CA TYR A 4 -10.90 -16.88 10.71
C TYR A 4 -9.49 -16.40 10.31
N TYR A 5 -9.14 -16.52 9.03
CA TYR A 5 -7.86 -15.99 8.51
C TYR A 5 -7.70 -14.49 8.76
N LEU A 6 -8.71 -13.68 8.40
CA LEU A 6 -8.67 -12.23 8.63
C LEU A 6 -8.60 -11.88 10.12
N MET A 7 -9.30 -12.65 10.98
CA MET A 7 -9.22 -12.47 12.43
C MET A 7 -7.82 -12.79 12.98
N GLN A 8 -7.16 -13.83 12.48
CA GLN A 8 -5.80 -14.18 12.90
C GLN A 8 -4.78 -13.13 12.44
N ASP A 9 -4.91 -12.63 11.21
CA ASP A 9 -4.08 -11.55 10.68
C ASP A 9 -4.21 -10.28 11.54
N PHE A 10 -5.44 -9.89 11.86
CA PHE A 10 -5.68 -8.76 12.75
C PHE A 10 -5.17 -9.02 14.17
N ALA A 11 -5.45 -10.19 14.75
CA ALA A 11 -5.02 -10.55 16.08
C ALA A 11 -3.48 -10.52 16.22
N PHE A 12 -2.76 -11.00 15.20
CA PHE A 12 -1.31 -10.92 15.16
C PHE A 12 -0.81 -9.46 15.13
N SER A 13 -1.42 -8.63 14.29
CA SER A 13 -1.05 -7.22 14.16
C SER A 13 -1.44 -6.40 15.41
N ALA A 14 -2.50 -6.81 16.13
CA ALA A 14 -3.03 -6.10 17.29
C ALA A 14 -2.46 -6.58 18.64
N GLN A 15 -1.76 -7.72 18.69
CA GLN A 15 -1.34 -8.37 19.95
C GLN A 15 -0.50 -7.47 20.88
N LEU A 16 0.29 -6.55 20.30
CA LEU A 16 1.06 -5.53 21.03
C LEU A 16 0.46 -4.13 20.85
N ARG A 17 -0.84 -4.05 20.59
CA ARG A 17 -1.59 -2.81 20.39
C ARG A 17 -1.00 -1.95 19.25
N GLY A 18 -0.47 -2.60 18.21
CA GLY A 18 0.10 -1.97 17.02
C GLY A 18 1.63 -1.80 17.03
N ALA A 19 2.31 -2.07 18.13
CA ALA A 19 3.77 -2.24 18.10
C ALA A 19 4.12 -3.55 17.37
N TYR A 20 5.24 -3.54 16.66
CA TYR A 20 5.66 -4.71 15.91
C TYR A 20 6.25 -5.79 16.81
N PRO A 21 5.72 -7.03 16.76
CA PRO A 21 6.35 -8.17 17.42
C PRO A 21 7.75 -8.42 16.84
N ALA A 22 8.68 -8.93 17.65
CA ALA A 22 10.05 -9.20 17.22
C ALA A 22 10.14 -10.06 15.94
N PRO A 23 9.34 -11.12 15.75
CA PRO A 23 9.35 -11.89 14.49
C PRO A 23 8.94 -11.06 13.27
N LEU A 24 7.98 -10.13 13.42
CA LEU A 24 7.57 -9.24 12.33
C LEU A 24 8.69 -8.25 12.00
N GLN A 25 9.33 -7.65 13.02
CA GLN A 25 10.47 -6.75 12.82
C GLN A 25 11.63 -7.45 12.11
N GLN A 26 11.93 -8.69 12.46
CA GLN A 26 12.95 -9.49 11.76
C GLN A 26 12.60 -9.68 10.27
N ARG A 27 11.31 -9.89 9.94
CA ARG A 27 10.87 -10.02 8.54
C ARG A 27 10.95 -8.69 7.79
N ILE A 28 10.59 -7.59 8.42
CA ILE A 28 10.75 -6.25 7.85
C ILE A 28 12.22 -6.00 7.53
N ASN A 29 13.14 -6.29 8.45
CA ASN A 29 14.59 -6.15 8.22
C ASN A 29 15.06 -7.01 7.05
N ALA A 30 14.57 -8.24 6.93
CA ALA A 30 14.93 -9.14 5.82
C ALA A 30 14.40 -8.62 4.47
N PHE A 31 13.22 -8.01 4.43
CA PHE A 31 12.70 -7.37 3.22
C PHE A 31 13.51 -6.13 2.85
N SER A 32 13.84 -5.27 3.82
CA SER A 32 14.70 -4.10 3.60
C SER A 32 16.04 -4.51 2.98
N ALA A 33 16.73 -5.48 3.58
CA ALA A 33 18.00 -5.98 3.08
C ALA A 33 17.91 -6.55 1.65
N ARG A 34 16.79 -7.20 1.31
CA ARG A 34 16.54 -7.72 -0.04
C ARG A 34 16.35 -6.59 -1.06
N ILE A 35 15.62 -5.55 -0.69
CA ILE A 35 15.40 -4.37 -1.54
C ILE A 35 16.72 -3.62 -1.70
N GLU A 36 17.48 -3.38 -0.63
CA GLU A 36 18.82 -2.74 -0.69
C GLU A 36 19.79 -3.50 -1.60
N LYS A 37 19.76 -4.84 -1.56
CA LYS A 37 20.57 -5.66 -2.50
C LYS A 37 20.14 -5.45 -3.95
N ALA A 38 18.84 -5.23 -4.21
CA ALA A 38 18.35 -4.94 -5.55
C ALA A 38 18.74 -3.52 -6.00
N LEU A 39 18.73 -2.52 -5.10
CA LEU A 39 19.12 -1.14 -5.38
C LEU A 39 20.58 -1.00 -5.89
N LYS A 40 21.46 -1.93 -5.52
CA LYS A 40 22.86 -1.95 -5.98
C LYS A 40 23.03 -2.41 -7.44
N LYS A 41 21.95 -2.83 -8.09
CA LYS A 41 21.98 -3.30 -9.47
C LYS A 41 21.46 -2.22 -10.41
N ASN A 42 21.89 -2.24 -11.65
CA ASN A 42 21.47 -1.33 -12.69
C ASN A 42 20.11 -1.75 -13.27
N TRP A 43 19.02 -1.43 -12.57
CA TRP A 43 17.63 -1.60 -13.00
C TRP A 43 17.04 -0.25 -13.38
N ASP A 44 16.08 -0.24 -14.32
CA ASP A 44 15.29 0.97 -14.60
C ASP A 44 14.36 1.32 -13.44
N GLU A 45 13.76 0.29 -12.82
CA GLU A 45 12.87 0.43 -11.68
C GLU A 45 12.92 -0.81 -10.78
N ILE A 46 12.80 -0.59 -9.49
CA ILE A 46 12.45 -1.62 -8.51
C ILE A 46 11.01 -1.38 -8.10
N LEU A 47 10.11 -2.24 -8.54
CA LEU A 47 8.70 -2.16 -8.19
C LEU A 47 8.41 -3.06 -6.98
N VAL A 48 8.04 -2.43 -5.87
CA VAL A 48 7.61 -3.09 -4.64
C VAL A 48 6.09 -3.18 -4.64
N VAL A 49 5.55 -4.39 -4.74
CA VAL A 49 4.11 -4.64 -4.82
C VAL A 49 3.65 -5.37 -3.57
N TRP A 50 2.64 -4.83 -2.91
CA TRP A 50 2.06 -5.44 -1.72
C TRP A 50 0.53 -5.37 -1.74
N HIS A 51 -0.09 -6.37 -1.11
CA HIS A 51 -1.53 -6.51 -1.06
C HIS A 51 -2.02 -6.61 0.38
N SER A 52 -3.17 -5.99 0.68
CA SER A 52 -3.85 -6.12 1.98
C SER A 52 -2.98 -5.65 3.16
N SER A 53 -2.89 -6.45 4.22
CA SER A 53 -2.04 -6.21 5.41
C SER A 53 -0.56 -6.11 5.08
N GLY A 54 -0.08 -6.76 4.01
CA GLY A 54 1.29 -6.59 3.55
C GLY A 54 1.68 -5.14 3.27
N ALA A 55 0.74 -4.25 2.98
CA ALA A 55 1.03 -2.85 2.66
C ALA A 55 1.74 -2.11 3.81
N HIS A 56 1.36 -2.32 5.08
CA HIS A 56 2.05 -1.68 6.21
C HIS A 56 3.46 -2.24 6.41
N ILE A 57 3.69 -3.52 6.07
CA ILE A 57 5.02 -4.14 6.12
C ILE A 57 5.94 -3.51 5.07
N ALA A 58 5.42 -3.28 3.84
CA ALA A 58 6.17 -2.61 2.79
C ALA A 58 6.57 -1.18 3.17
N ILE A 59 5.64 -0.42 3.76
CA ILE A 59 5.91 0.93 4.25
C ILE A 59 7.08 0.90 5.24
N SER A 60 7.06 0.01 6.22
CA SER A 60 8.12 -0.06 7.23
C SER A 60 9.45 -0.56 6.67
N ALA A 61 9.43 -1.49 5.71
CA ALA A 61 10.65 -1.94 5.05
C ALA A 61 11.30 -0.81 4.21
N LEU A 62 10.51 -0.06 3.47
CA LEU A 62 11.00 1.07 2.67
C LEU A 62 11.45 2.24 3.55
N ALA A 63 10.76 2.52 4.65
CA ALA A 63 11.14 3.57 5.58
C ALA A 63 12.49 3.32 6.27
N GLN A 64 12.85 2.07 6.53
CA GLN A 64 14.19 1.73 7.01
C GLN A 64 15.27 2.09 5.97
N ILE A 65 15.02 1.84 4.70
CA ILE A 65 15.93 2.14 3.60
C ILE A 65 16.02 3.66 3.40
N GLU A 66 14.91 4.38 3.48
CA GLU A 66 14.86 5.85 3.39
C GLU A 66 15.75 6.47 4.47
N ARG A 67 15.61 6.03 5.72
CA ARG A 67 16.42 6.52 6.85
C ARG A 67 17.91 6.14 6.75
N SER A 68 18.27 5.10 6.02
CA SER A 68 19.67 4.75 5.76
C SER A 68 20.29 5.54 4.61
N ALA A 69 19.52 6.40 3.94
CA ALA A 69 19.93 7.16 2.74
C ALA A 69 20.40 6.26 1.57
N ALA A 70 20.02 4.97 1.55
CA ALA A 70 20.44 4.05 0.50
C ALA A 70 19.81 4.36 -0.86
N PHE A 71 18.69 5.08 -0.89
CA PHE A 71 18.07 5.55 -2.14
C PHE A 71 18.89 6.62 -2.85
N ASP A 72 19.65 7.46 -2.11
CA ASP A 72 20.43 8.56 -2.68
C ASP A 72 21.56 8.07 -3.61
N GLN A 73 21.99 6.82 -3.39
CA GLN A 73 23.08 6.19 -4.15
C GLN A 73 22.55 5.20 -5.20
N ALA A 74 21.23 4.99 -5.27
CA ALA A 74 20.65 3.99 -6.15
C ALA A 74 20.47 4.54 -7.58
N PRO A 75 20.91 3.80 -8.61
CA PRO A 75 20.65 4.20 -9.99
C PRO A 75 19.19 3.97 -10.39
N ALA A 76 18.52 3.04 -9.73
CA ALA A 76 17.15 2.65 -10.03
C ALA A 76 16.12 3.56 -9.36
N THR A 77 15.00 3.84 -10.03
CA THR A 77 13.83 4.44 -9.38
C THR A 77 13.07 3.40 -8.56
N VAL A 78 12.38 3.83 -7.52
CA VAL A 78 11.58 2.92 -6.68
C VAL A 78 10.11 3.25 -6.83
N GLY A 79 9.33 2.24 -7.25
CA GLY A 79 7.88 2.28 -7.26
C GLY A 79 7.30 1.49 -6.09
N LEU A 80 6.34 2.05 -5.37
CA LEU A 80 5.53 1.35 -4.38
C LEU A 80 4.10 1.25 -4.88
N LEU A 81 3.62 0.03 -5.09
CA LEU A 81 2.25 -0.27 -5.46
C LEU A 81 1.55 -0.99 -4.31
N SER A 82 0.67 -0.31 -3.59
CA SER A 82 -0.19 -0.92 -2.58
C SER A 82 -1.57 -1.22 -3.16
N LEU A 83 -2.06 -2.43 -2.92
CA LEU A 83 -3.30 -2.97 -3.48
C LEU A 83 -4.24 -3.39 -2.36
N GLY A 84 -5.47 -2.86 -2.34
CA GLY A 84 -6.47 -3.23 -1.33
C GLY A 84 -5.97 -3.08 0.10
N GLN A 85 -5.26 -1.99 0.40
CA GLN A 85 -4.54 -1.81 1.66
C GLN A 85 -5.46 -1.75 2.88
N VAL A 86 -4.92 -2.20 4.00
CA VAL A 86 -5.54 -2.12 5.34
C VAL A 86 -4.62 -1.42 6.36
N ILE A 87 -3.78 -0.50 5.91
CA ILE A 87 -2.84 0.23 6.74
C ILE A 87 -3.50 0.88 7.97
N PRO A 88 -4.69 1.53 7.85
CA PRO A 88 -5.36 2.14 8.99
C PRO A 88 -5.73 1.14 10.08
N MET A 89 -5.96 -0.14 9.74
CA MET A 89 -6.24 -1.20 10.72
C MET A 89 -5.17 -1.29 11.81
N VAL A 90 -3.90 -1.08 11.44
CA VAL A 90 -2.77 -1.08 12.38
C VAL A 90 -2.40 0.32 12.84
N ALA A 91 -2.35 1.30 11.93
CA ALA A 91 -1.96 2.67 12.24
C ALA A 91 -2.86 3.34 13.30
N PHE A 92 -4.14 2.90 13.41
CA PHE A 92 -5.10 3.40 14.41
C PHE A 92 -4.93 2.76 15.80
N LEU A 93 -4.02 1.82 15.97
CA LEU A 93 -3.75 1.22 17.27
C LEU A 93 -2.82 2.11 18.10
N PRO A 94 -2.96 2.12 19.44
CA PRO A 94 -2.27 3.07 20.30
C PRO A 94 -0.74 3.01 20.17
N ASN A 95 -0.16 1.82 20.11
CA ASN A 95 1.28 1.64 20.11
C ASN A 95 1.88 1.55 18.69
N ALA A 96 1.14 1.93 17.65
CA ALA A 96 1.60 1.92 16.26
C ALA A 96 2.46 3.14 15.89
N GLY A 97 3.18 3.74 16.84
CA GLY A 97 4.02 4.92 16.63
C GLY A 97 5.05 4.70 15.53
N GLN A 98 5.70 3.53 15.50
CA GLN A 98 6.64 3.18 14.45
C GLN A 98 5.99 3.20 13.07
N LEU A 99 4.84 2.55 12.87
CA LEU A 99 4.17 2.57 11.56
C LEU A 99 3.74 3.98 11.17
N ARG A 100 3.27 4.79 12.12
CA ARG A 100 2.93 6.20 11.84
C ARG A 100 4.16 7.01 11.43
N ARG A 101 5.32 6.78 12.06
CA ARG A 101 6.58 7.39 11.64
C ARG A 101 6.97 6.94 10.24
N ASP A 102 6.90 5.64 9.96
CA ASP A 102 7.23 5.07 8.66
C ASP A 102 6.33 5.63 7.54
N LEU A 103 5.02 5.78 7.81
CA LEU A 103 4.07 6.43 6.89
C LEU A 103 4.44 7.89 6.63
N TYR A 104 4.81 8.61 7.68
CA TYR A 104 5.24 10.00 7.58
C TYR A 104 6.47 10.13 6.69
N ASP A 105 7.49 9.32 6.92
CA ASP A 105 8.74 9.35 6.14
C ASP A 105 8.47 8.99 4.66
N ILE A 106 7.78 7.87 4.38
CA ILE A 106 7.51 7.42 3.02
C ILE A 106 6.60 8.38 2.25
N SER A 107 5.62 8.99 2.91
CA SER A 107 4.72 9.94 2.25
C SER A 107 5.43 11.20 1.72
N ARG A 108 6.65 11.48 2.18
CA ARG A 108 7.46 12.64 1.80
C ARG A 108 8.66 12.27 0.94
N SER A 109 8.96 10.98 0.80
CA SER A 109 10.09 10.55 -0.01
C SER A 109 9.96 11.05 -1.44
N THR A 110 11.02 11.59 -1.98
CA THR A 110 11.16 11.94 -3.40
C THR A 110 11.71 10.78 -4.22
N ALA A 111 12.36 9.82 -3.56
CA ALA A 111 12.92 8.62 -4.17
C ALA A 111 11.84 7.58 -4.53
N ILE A 112 10.76 7.54 -3.76
CA ILE A 112 9.70 6.56 -3.92
C ILE A 112 8.49 7.19 -4.61
N TYR A 113 8.00 6.53 -5.66
CA TYR A 113 6.71 6.87 -6.27
C TYR A 113 5.64 5.91 -5.78
N TRP A 114 4.76 6.39 -4.90
CA TRP A 114 3.74 5.56 -4.26
C TRP A 114 2.37 5.71 -4.91
N VAL A 115 1.84 4.60 -5.44
CA VAL A 115 0.47 4.49 -5.95
C VAL A 115 -0.30 3.50 -5.07
N ASP A 116 -1.44 3.93 -4.55
CA ASP A 116 -2.36 3.12 -3.76
C ASP A 116 -3.63 2.83 -4.57
N ILE A 117 -3.88 1.55 -4.83
CA ILE A 117 -5.04 1.10 -5.62
C ILE A 117 -6.01 0.35 -4.72
N THR A 118 -7.19 0.92 -4.55
CA THR A 118 -8.30 0.31 -3.81
C THR A 118 -9.57 0.36 -4.64
N ALA A 119 -10.65 -0.27 -4.21
CA ALA A 119 -11.91 -0.24 -4.95
C ALA A 119 -13.12 -0.16 -4.02
N PRO A 120 -14.06 0.77 -4.26
CA PRO A 120 -15.37 0.69 -3.64
C PRO A 120 -16.02 -0.67 -3.89
N GLY A 121 -16.61 -1.27 -2.86
CA GLY A 121 -17.16 -2.62 -2.92
C GLY A 121 -16.22 -3.72 -2.40
N ASP A 122 -14.92 -3.45 -2.23
CA ASP A 122 -14.02 -4.33 -1.49
C ASP A 122 -14.18 -4.10 0.03
N GLY A 123 -15.00 -4.93 0.66
CA GLY A 123 -15.26 -4.86 2.11
C GLY A 123 -14.09 -5.31 2.99
N CYS A 124 -12.98 -5.77 2.42
CA CYS A 124 -11.78 -6.18 3.14
C CYS A 124 -10.68 -5.12 3.12
N SER A 125 -10.88 -3.96 2.50
CA SER A 125 -9.90 -2.88 2.40
C SER A 125 -10.44 -1.54 2.87
N PHE A 126 -9.55 -0.58 3.12
CA PHE A 126 -9.90 0.83 3.35
C PHE A 126 -10.00 1.55 1.99
N SER A 127 -11.14 1.34 1.32
CA SER A 127 -11.34 1.82 -0.04
C SER A 127 -11.26 3.34 -0.17
N LEU A 128 -10.50 3.82 -1.16
CA LEU A 128 -10.29 5.24 -1.45
C LEU A 128 -9.89 6.05 -0.20
N CYS A 129 -9.08 5.48 0.65
CA CYS A 129 -8.63 6.06 1.90
C CYS A 129 -7.15 6.43 1.77
N ASP A 130 -6.81 7.71 1.93
CA ASP A 130 -5.41 8.13 2.05
C ASP A 130 -4.90 7.73 3.45
N PRO A 131 -4.02 6.71 3.56
CA PRO A 131 -3.62 6.17 4.86
C PRO A 131 -2.83 7.16 5.71
N VAL A 132 -2.20 8.15 5.09
CA VAL A 132 -1.44 9.21 5.79
C VAL A 132 -2.41 10.20 6.41
N ALA A 133 -3.35 10.72 5.61
CA ALA A 133 -4.33 11.70 6.05
C ALA A 133 -5.24 11.16 7.16
N VAL A 134 -5.81 9.95 6.99
CA VAL A 134 -6.71 9.37 7.99
C VAL A 134 -5.98 8.97 9.28
N SER A 135 -4.68 8.71 9.21
CA SER A 135 -3.84 8.48 10.38
C SER A 135 -3.50 9.76 11.15
N ALA A 136 -4.05 10.90 10.73
CA ALA A 136 -3.85 12.21 11.35
C ALA A 136 -2.39 12.70 11.35
N LEU A 137 -1.61 12.27 10.34
CA LEU A 137 -0.23 12.71 10.17
C LEU A 137 -0.18 14.07 9.45
N PRO A 138 0.88 14.88 9.68
CA PRO A 138 1.07 16.13 8.97
C PRO A 138 1.18 15.92 7.46
N LEU A 139 0.41 16.65 6.66
CA LEU A 139 0.35 16.50 5.19
C LEU A 139 1.28 17.48 4.45
N ALA A 140 1.84 18.47 5.12
CA ALA A 140 2.77 19.43 4.51
C ALA A 140 3.99 18.69 3.94
N GLY A 141 4.31 18.90 2.64
CA GLY A 141 5.39 18.21 1.95
C GLY A 141 5.08 16.76 1.53
N GLN A 142 3.83 16.31 1.63
CA GLN A 142 3.41 14.99 1.15
C GLN A 142 3.54 14.90 -0.37
N THR A 143 4.24 13.87 -0.85
CA THR A 143 4.43 13.54 -2.26
C THR A 143 3.59 12.35 -2.72
N GLY A 144 3.15 11.51 -1.80
CA GLY A 144 2.34 10.31 -2.03
C GLY A 144 1.52 9.92 -0.80
N PRO A 145 0.61 8.95 -0.92
CA PRO A 145 0.28 8.16 -2.12
C PRO A 145 -0.60 8.89 -3.15
N LEU A 146 -0.47 8.47 -4.41
CA LEU A 146 -1.51 8.71 -5.41
C LEU A 146 -2.60 7.65 -5.23
N VAL A 147 -3.74 8.02 -4.66
CA VAL A 147 -4.85 7.09 -4.38
C VAL A 147 -5.78 6.99 -5.59
N LEU A 148 -5.91 5.78 -6.12
CA LEU A 148 -6.69 5.47 -7.31
C LEU A 148 -7.69 4.35 -7.07
N SER A 149 -8.80 4.38 -7.82
CA SER A 149 -9.79 3.31 -7.83
C SER A 149 -9.49 2.29 -8.93
N ALA A 150 -9.51 0.99 -8.59
CA ALA A 150 -9.57 -0.09 -9.57
C ALA A 150 -10.97 -0.23 -10.21
N ALA A 151 -11.96 0.53 -9.77
CA ALA A 151 -13.30 0.64 -10.33
C ALA A 151 -13.96 -0.72 -10.65
N PHE A 152 -13.94 -1.66 -9.72
CA PHE A 152 -14.38 -3.07 -9.94
C PHE A 152 -15.72 -3.19 -10.67
N SER A 153 -16.71 -2.36 -10.32
CA SER A 153 -18.04 -2.39 -10.96
C SER A 153 -18.05 -1.94 -12.42
N GLN A 154 -17.01 -1.22 -12.84
CA GLN A 154 -16.85 -0.73 -14.23
C GLN A 154 -15.82 -1.57 -15.01
N ALA A 155 -14.77 -2.04 -14.31
CA ALA A 155 -13.67 -2.79 -14.89
C ALA A 155 -13.96 -4.30 -15.06
N LEU A 156 -15.00 -4.80 -14.41
CA LEU A 156 -15.48 -6.18 -14.55
C LEU A 156 -16.76 -6.22 -15.38
N SER A 157 -16.88 -7.21 -16.26
CA SER A 157 -18.11 -7.43 -16.99
C SER A 157 -19.31 -7.61 -16.03
N PRO A 158 -20.55 -7.27 -16.43
CA PRO A 158 -21.72 -7.38 -15.56
C PRO A 158 -21.92 -8.78 -14.98
N ARG A 159 -21.54 -9.82 -15.74
CA ARG A 159 -21.60 -11.22 -15.31
C ARG A 159 -20.57 -11.51 -14.20
N ARG A 160 -19.32 -11.07 -14.38
CA ARG A 160 -18.25 -11.25 -13.36
C ARG A 160 -18.55 -10.45 -12.12
N TRP A 161 -18.95 -9.18 -12.26
CA TRP A 161 -19.31 -8.33 -11.13
C TRP A 161 -20.43 -8.94 -10.30
N ARG A 162 -21.56 -9.37 -10.89
CA ARG A 162 -22.66 -10.03 -10.17
C ARG A 162 -22.21 -11.28 -9.42
N ARG A 163 -21.26 -12.03 -9.96
CA ARG A 163 -20.70 -13.24 -9.33
C ARG A 163 -19.77 -12.93 -8.17
N LEU A 164 -19.01 -11.82 -8.22
CA LEU A 164 -17.94 -11.50 -7.27
C LEU A 164 -18.36 -10.56 -6.16
N ARG A 165 -19.27 -9.62 -6.38
CA ARG A 165 -19.61 -8.53 -5.46
C ARG A 165 -19.98 -8.94 -4.03
N TRP A 166 -20.49 -10.16 -3.84
CA TRP A 166 -20.82 -10.72 -2.53
C TRP A 166 -19.83 -11.78 -2.02
N ARG A 167 -18.76 -12.00 -2.76
CA ARG A 167 -17.70 -12.92 -2.39
C ARG A 167 -16.49 -12.13 -1.90
N PHE A 168 -16.66 -11.44 -0.78
CA PHE A 168 -15.72 -10.44 -0.26
C PHE A 168 -14.25 -10.82 -0.39
N PHE A 169 -13.86 -12.03 0.08
CA PHE A 169 -12.49 -12.47 -0.01
C PHE A 169 -11.99 -12.66 -1.45
N LYS A 170 -12.82 -13.23 -2.34
CA LYS A 170 -12.45 -13.37 -3.76
C LYS A 170 -12.36 -12.01 -4.46
N LEU A 171 -13.25 -11.09 -4.09
CA LEU A 171 -13.22 -9.73 -4.62
C LEU A 171 -11.98 -8.99 -4.14
N HIS A 172 -11.57 -9.20 -2.87
CA HIS A 172 -10.35 -8.62 -2.32
C HIS A 172 -9.09 -9.05 -3.08
N PHE A 173 -9.05 -10.27 -3.61
CA PHE A 173 -7.95 -10.74 -4.46
C PHE A 173 -8.09 -10.36 -5.94
N GLN A 174 -9.16 -9.67 -6.34
CA GLN A 174 -9.36 -9.26 -7.74
C GLN A 174 -8.27 -8.31 -8.24
N TYR A 175 -7.65 -7.52 -7.35
CA TYR A 175 -6.51 -6.66 -7.72
C TYR A 175 -5.36 -7.42 -8.39
N LEU A 176 -5.16 -8.68 -8.09
CA LEU A 176 -4.10 -9.54 -8.62
C LEU A 176 -4.53 -10.34 -9.84
N CYS A 177 -5.73 -10.10 -10.35
CA CYS A 177 -6.33 -10.83 -11.46
C CYS A 177 -6.54 -9.92 -12.67
N ALA A 178 -6.71 -10.51 -13.85
CA ALA A 178 -7.08 -9.78 -15.05
C ALA A 178 -8.47 -9.14 -14.91
N PHE A 179 -8.63 -8.00 -15.55
CA PHE A 179 -9.89 -7.28 -15.71
C PHE A 179 -10.44 -7.44 -17.11
N ASP A 180 -11.73 -7.21 -17.28
CA ASP A 180 -12.36 -7.22 -18.61
C ASP A 180 -12.11 -5.88 -19.31
N GLU A 181 -12.06 -4.76 -18.51
CA GLU A 181 -11.71 -3.41 -18.96
C GLU A 181 -10.49 -2.91 -18.19
N THR A 182 -9.39 -2.64 -18.88
CA THR A 182 -8.07 -2.36 -18.31
C THR A 182 -7.73 -0.88 -18.18
N HIS A 183 -8.57 0.02 -18.71
CA HIS A 183 -8.28 1.46 -18.72
C HIS A 183 -8.21 2.12 -17.32
N HIS A 184 -8.86 1.53 -16.30
CA HIS A 184 -8.78 1.99 -14.93
C HIS A 184 -7.55 1.44 -14.22
N TYR A 185 -7.33 0.13 -14.35
CA TYR A 185 -6.26 -0.58 -13.67
C TYR A 185 -5.96 -1.90 -14.41
N ASP A 186 -4.68 -2.21 -14.56
CA ASP A 186 -4.20 -3.47 -15.14
C ASP A 186 -2.96 -3.94 -14.37
N TYR A 187 -3.14 -4.96 -13.54
CA TYR A 187 -2.07 -5.54 -12.72
C TYR A 187 -0.89 -6.01 -13.58
N PHE A 188 -1.17 -6.74 -14.64
CA PHE A 188 -0.11 -7.34 -15.48
C PHE A 188 0.65 -6.29 -16.28
N ALA A 189 -0.04 -5.31 -16.82
CA ALA A 189 0.61 -4.20 -17.52
C ALA A 189 1.49 -3.35 -16.58
N ILE A 190 1.15 -3.26 -15.29
CA ILE A 190 1.94 -2.53 -14.29
C ILE A 190 3.15 -3.37 -13.85
N THR A 191 2.95 -4.66 -13.54
CA THR A 191 3.98 -5.48 -12.90
C THR A 191 4.92 -6.20 -13.87
N ALA A 192 4.49 -6.40 -15.11
CA ALA A 192 5.25 -7.11 -16.14
C ALA A 192 5.41 -6.31 -17.46
N GLY A 193 4.86 -5.10 -17.52
CA GLY A 193 5.00 -4.22 -18.68
C GLY A 193 6.29 -3.40 -18.66
N PRO A 194 6.64 -2.75 -19.79
CA PRO A 194 7.93 -2.04 -19.94
C PRO A 194 7.91 -0.60 -19.40
N ILE A 195 6.81 -0.15 -18.79
CA ILE A 195 6.64 1.25 -18.36
C ILE A 195 6.70 1.31 -16.84
N THR A 196 7.63 2.10 -16.30
CA THR A 196 7.79 2.30 -14.85
C THR A 196 6.51 2.87 -14.22
N LEU A 197 6.31 2.61 -12.92
CA LEU A 197 5.14 3.07 -12.18
C LEU A 197 4.96 4.59 -12.30
N ARG A 198 6.05 5.35 -12.12
CA ARG A 198 6.05 6.81 -12.24
C ARG A 198 5.63 7.27 -13.63
N LYS A 199 6.23 6.71 -14.70
CA LYS A 199 5.88 7.09 -16.10
C LYS A 199 4.42 6.78 -16.41
N ARG A 200 3.88 5.69 -15.87
CA ARG A 200 2.48 5.28 -16.08
C ARG A 200 1.49 6.22 -15.42
N PHE A 201 1.80 6.75 -14.24
CA PHE A 201 0.83 7.44 -13.39
C PHE A 201 1.15 8.93 -13.13
N CYS A 202 2.27 9.48 -13.61
CA CYS A 202 2.68 10.88 -13.32
C CYS A 202 1.64 11.94 -13.73
N ASN A 203 0.82 11.65 -14.75
CA ASN A 203 -0.23 12.55 -15.24
C ASN A 203 -1.63 12.21 -14.68
N ARG A 204 -1.73 11.22 -13.80
CA ARG A 204 -3.01 10.83 -13.20
C ARG A 204 -3.30 11.68 -11.97
N LYS A 205 -4.54 12.13 -11.86
CA LYS A 205 -5.05 12.76 -10.64
C LYS A 205 -5.62 11.71 -9.69
N PRO A 206 -5.61 11.95 -8.39
CA PRO A 206 -6.30 11.08 -7.43
C PRO A 206 -7.76 10.86 -7.83
N SER A 207 -8.29 9.69 -7.52
CA SER A 207 -9.70 9.40 -7.73
C SER A 207 -10.59 10.37 -6.96
N LYS A 208 -11.80 10.61 -7.48
CA LYS A 208 -12.80 11.40 -6.77
C LYS A 208 -13.16 10.69 -5.45
N GLN A 209 -13.57 11.47 -4.45
CA GLN A 209 -14.03 10.97 -3.14
C GLN A 209 -12.95 10.24 -2.29
N VAL A 210 -11.67 10.56 -2.51
CA VAL A 210 -10.61 10.07 -1.60
C VAL A 210 -10.85 10.61 -0.19
N GLN A 211 -10.93 9.69 0.78
CA GLN A 211 -11.10 10.01 2.19
C GLN A 211 -9.79 10.53 2.77
N LYS A 212 -9.83 11.77 3.29
CA LYS A 212 -8.67 12.47 3.88
C LYS A 212 -8.97 13.01 5.29
N ILE A 213 -10.13 12.68 5.84
CA ILE A 213 -10.51 13.14 7.18
C ILE A 213 -9.69 12.37 8.20
N ALA A 214 -9.04 13.09 9.11
CA ALA A 214 -8.25 12.52 10.17
C ALA A 214 -9.16 11.82 11.21
N TYR A 215 -9.16 10.50 11.22
CA TYR A 215 -9.94 9.67 12.14
C TYR A 215 -9.13 9.17 13.33
N ASN A 216 -7.79 9.08 13.18
CA ASN A 216 -6.95 8.52 14.23
C ASN A 216 -6.86 9.49 15.42
N ARG A 217 -7.11 8.98 16.61
CA ARG A 217 -6.90 9.71 17.87
C ARG A 217 -5.45 9.65 18.38
N TYR A 218 -4.70 8.66 17.93
CA TYR A 218 -3.28 8.49 18.27
C TYR A 218 -2.42 9.15 17.21
N ARG A 219 -1.67 10.17 17.59
CA ARG A 219 -0.87 11.00 16.67
C ARG A 219 0.64 10.89 16.90
N GLU A 220 1.03 10.17 17.93
CA GLU A 220 2.43 10.01 18.29
C GLU A 220 3.19 9.26 17.20
N ILE A 221 4.34 9.78 16.89
CA ILE A 221 5.31 9.26 15.93
C ILE A 221 6.54 8.84 16.75
N ALA A 222 6.87 7.54 16.76
CA ALA A 222 8.01 7.01 17.53
C ALA A 222 9.35 7.28 16.84
#